data_7fa67713affefa3122f54be590d3c6aa
#
_entry.id   7fa67713affefa3122f54be590d3c6aa
#
_cell.length_a   1.000
_cell.length_b   1.000
_cell.length_c   1.000
_cell.angle_alpha   90.00
_cell.angle_beta   90.00
_cell.angle_gamma   90.00
#
_symmetry.space_group_name_H-M   'P 1'
#
loop_
_entity.id
_entity.type
_entity.pdbx_description
1 polymer ?
#
loop_
_entity_poly.entity_id
_entity_poly.type
_entity_poly.pdbx_seq_one_letter_code
_entity_poly.pdbx_strand_id
1 'polypeptide(L)'
;MSMLPRVTDPTRERISREFDSLGPDVCMADIRRDLDRHNPQLLDMAVKWAGEGKEGKKLFTAFGMFYRMLAAEASAPLGSEVLSPLPQVSSETRDRIIARISRIGDEQFCREAIGNLEAANPELLQMAHGFALVRPDYARTMQGFALLHEALLIQSQSDRLKPH
;
A
#
# COMPACT_ATOMS: atom_id res chain seq x y z
N MET A 1 -16.32 -10.38 0.83
CA MET A 1 -15.06 -11.11 0.54
C MET A 1 -13.97 -10.11 0.24
N SER A 2 -12.85 -10.25 0.93
CA SER A 2 -11.70 -9.37 0.67
C SER A 2 -11.10 -9.67 -0.69
N MET A 3 -10.86 -8.63 -1.48
CA MET A 3 -10.24 -8.74 -2.79
C MET A 3 -8.72 -8.67 -2.70
N LEU A 4 -8.21 -8.30 -1.54
CA LEU A 4 -6.77 -8.15 -1.34
C LEU A 4 -6.18 -9.44 -0.77
N PRO A 5 -4.98 -9.81 -1.22
CA PRO A 5 -4.36 -11.04 -0.76
C PRO A 5 -3.84 -10.91 0.67
N ARG A 6 -3.63 -12.07 1.29
CA ARG A 6 -2.92 -12.14 2.57
C ARG A 6 -1.43 -12.13 2.28
N VAL A 7 -0.68 -11.44 3.12
CA VAL A 7 0.78 -11.45 3.01
C VAL A 7 1.31 -12.54 3.96
N THR A 8 1.92 -13.56 3.37
CA THR A 8 2.49 -14.68 4.14
C THR A 8 3.86 -14.30 4.71
N ASP A 9 4.30 -15.03 5.73
CA ASP A 9 5.61 -14.80 6.33
C ASP A 9 6.75 -14.96 5.32
N PRO A 10 6.77 -15.99 4.44
CA PRO A 10 7.84 -16.08 3.45
C PRO A 10 7.92 -14.88 2.52
N THR A 11 6.78 -14.34 2.08
CA THR A 11 6.78 -13.16 1.21
C THR A 11 7.32 -11.94 1.96
N ARG A 12 6.83 -11.71 3.18
CA ARG A 12 7.29 -10.60 4.00
C ARG A 12 8.80 -10.66 4.22
N GLU A 13 9.32 -11.84 4.57
CA GLU A 13 10.74 -12.03 4.81
C GLU A 13 11.57 -11.81 3.55
N ARG A 14 11.09 -12.33 2.41
CA ARG A 14 11.77 -12.15 1.14
C ARG A 14 11.89 -10.67 0.76
N ILE A 15 10.80 -9.92 0.87
CA ILE A 15 10.81 -8.49 0.54
C ILE A 15 11.71 -7.72 1.50
N SER A 16 11.66 -8.04 2.79
CA SER A 16 12.53 -7.42 3.79
C SER A 16 14.01 -7.66 3.45
N ARG A 17 14.36 -8.88 3.05
CA ARG A 17 15.74 -9.23 2.66
C ARG A 17 16.17 -8.49 1.40
N GLU A 18 15.27 -8.33 0.43
CA GLU A 18 15.59 -7.56 -0.78
C GLU A 18 15.94 -6.11 -0.43
N PHE A 19 15.14 -5.48 0.44
CA PHE A 19 15.42 -4.12 0.87
C PHE A 19 16.72 -4.01 1.64
N ASP A 20 17.03 -4.98 2.49
CA ASP A 20 18.29 -4.99 3.25
C ASP A 20 19.49 -5.23 2.35
N SER A 21 19.35 -6.12 1.36
CA SER A 21 20.47 -6.53 0.49
C SER A 21 20.76 -5.50 -0.60
N LEU A 22 19.73 -5.00 -1.28
CA LEU A 22 19.87 -4.07 -2.40
C LEU A 22 19.83 -2.61 -1.99
N GLY A 23 19.32 -2.34 -0.79
CA GLY A 23 19.11 -1.00 -0.30
C GLY A 23 17.75 -0.44 -0.68
N PRO A 24 17.19 0.44 0.18
CA PRO A 24 15.85 0.98 -0.08
C PRO A 24 15.78 1.82 -1.35
N ASP A 25 16.82 2.54 -1.72
CA ASP A 25 16.78 3.39 -2.90
C ASP A 25 16.64 2.57 -4.20
N VAL A 26 17.37 1.45 -4.30
CA VAL A 26 17.28 0.56 -5.47
C VAL A 26 15.91 -0.08 -5.56
N CYS A 27 15.42 -0.62 -4.45
CA CYS A 27 14.11 -1.26 -4.42
C CYS A 27 12.99 -0.26 -4.71
N MET A 28 13.07 0.95 -4.17
CA MET A 28 12.04 1.97 -4.40
C MET A 28 12.05 2.47 -5.84
N ALA A 29 13.21 2.51 -6.49
CA ALA A 29 13.26 2.85 -7.91
C ALA A 29 12.49 1.84 -8.76
N ASP A 30 12.65 0.55 -8.48
CA ASP A 30 11.90 -0.51 -9.17
C ASP A 30 10.41 -0.44 -8.87
N ILE A 31 10.06 -0.24 -7.61
CA ILE A 31 8.66 -0.15 -7.19
C ILE A 31 7.99 1.06 -7.85
N ARG A 32 8.70 2.19 -7.90
CA ARG A 32 8.18 3.40 -8.52
C ARG A 32 7.90 3.21 -10.01
N ARG A 33 8.80 2.54 -10.73
CA ARG A 33 8.59 2.21 -12.14
C ARG A 33 7.38 1.30 -12.32
N ASP A 34 7.25 0.30 -11.46
CA ASP A 34 6.13 -0.63 -11.50
C ASP A 34 4.80 0.09 -11.26
N LEU A 35 4.74 0.94 -10.24
CA LEU A 35 3.56 1.75 -9.95
C LEU A 35 3.23 2.69 -11.10
N ASP A 36 4.24 3.36 -11.67
CA ASP A 36 4.03 4.28 -12.78
C ASP A 36 3.43 3.56 -13.99
N ARG A 37 3.86 2.33 -14.24
CA ARG A 37 3.38 1.54 -15.37
C ARG A 37 1.98 0.96 -15.13
N HIS A 38 1.71 0.46 -13.93
CA HIS A 38 0.50 -0.33 -13.67
C HIS A 38 -0.54 0.35 -12.79
N ASN A 39 -0.14 1.37 -12.01
CA ASN A 39 -1.06 2.01 -11.07
C ASN A 39 -0.66 3.47 -10.84
N PRO A 40 -0.64 4.28 -11.93
CA PRO A 40 -0.09 5.64 -11.84
C PRO A 40 -0.83 6.58 -10.91
N GLN A 41 -2.14 6.40 -10.75
CA GLN A 41 -2.91 7.25 -9.85
C GLN A 41 -2.61 6.91 -8.39
N LEU A 42 -2.34 5.66 -8.09
CA LEU A 42 -1.91 5.24 -6.76
C LEU A 42 -0.55 5.86 -6.43
N LEU A 43 0.37 5.84 -7.38
CA LEU A 43 1.68 6.48 -7.21
C LEU A 43 1.54 7.98 -6.95
N ASP A 44 0.74 8.66 -7.76
CA ASP A 44 0.52 10.10 -7.65
C ASP A 44 -0.01 10.47 -6.27
N MET A 45 -0.99 9.71 -5.78
CA MET A 45 -1.57 9.92 -4.46
C MET A 45 -0.53 9.74 -3.36
N ALA A 46 0.27 8.69 -3.44
CA ALA A 46 1.29 8.40 -2.44
C ALA A 46 2.35 9.50 -2.39
N VAL A 47 2.80 9.97 -3.55
CA VAL A 47 3.80 11.04 -3.65
C VAL A 47 3.26 12.32 -3.05
N LYS A 48 2.04 12.67 -3.37
CA LYS A 48 1.41 13.91 -2.87
C LYS A 48 1.23 13.86 -1.35
N TRP A 49 0.79 12.72 -0.83
CA TRP A 49 0.57 12.58 0.60
C TRP A 49 1.88 12.54 1.37
N ALA A 50 2.88 11.85 0.84
CA ALA A 50 4.18 11.73 1.50
C ALA A 50 4.86 13.09 1.63
N GLY A 51 4.74 13.94 0.61
CA GLY A 51 5.40 15.23 0.59
C GLY A 51 6.90 15.09 0.42
N GLU A 52 7.61 16.15 0.72
CA GLU A 52 9.05 16.21 0.57
C GLU A 52 9.77 16.01 1.91
N GLY A 53 11.05 15.71 1.86
CA GLY A 53 11.90 15.58 3.03
C GLY A 53 12.01 14.16 3.54
N LYS A 54 12.72 14.03 4.67
CA LYS A 54 13.03 12.71 5.25
C LYS A 54 11.80 11.94 5.68
N GLU A 55 10.85 12.64 6.29
CA GLU A 55 9.62 11.98 6.78
C GLU A 55 8.77 11.47 5.61
N GLY A 56 8.68 12.27 4.54
CA GLY A 56 7.99 11.85 3.33
C GLY A 56 8.64 10.63 2.70
N LYS A 57 9.97 10.60 2.66
CA LYS A 57 10.71 9.47 2.11
C LYS A 57 10.44 8.18 2.91
N LYS A 58 10.43 8.28 4.25
CA LYS A 58 10.13 7.14 5.11
C LYS A 58 8.74 6.59 4.87
N LEU A 59 7.76 7.48 4.78
CA LEU A 59 6.38 7.11 4.53
C LEU A 59 6.22 6.45 3.16
N PHE A 60 6.84 7.01 2.14
CA PHE A 60 6.77 6.47 0.79
C PHE A 60 7.46 5.11 0.70
N THR A 61 8.59 4.93 1.41
CA THR A 61 9.28 3.65 1.47
C THR A 61 8.39 2.56 2.09
N ALA A 62 7.73 2.88 3.20
CA ALA A 62 6.80 1.93 3.83
C ALA A 62 5.65 1.58 2.89
N PHE A 63 5.09 2.57 2.22
CA PHE A 63 4.05 2.37 1.23
C PHE A 63 4.51 1.41 0.13
N GLY A 64 5.70 1.64 -0.40
CA GLY A 64 6.27 0.83 -1.47
C GLY A 64 6.53 -0.60 -1.05
N MET A 65 7.06 -0.81 0.15
CA MET A 65 7.29 -2.15 0.68
C MET A 65 5.99 -2.94 0.78
N PHE A 66 4.95 -2.31 1.30
CA PHE A 66 3.65 -2.96 1.43
C PHE A 66 3.04 -3.25 0.06
N TYR A 67 3.15 -2.31 -0.87
CA TYR A 67 2.71 -2.53 -2.24
C TYR A 67 3.39 -3.75 -2.84
N ARG A 68 4.72 -3.87 -2.69
CA ARG A 68 5.47 -4.99 -3.22
C ARG A 68 5.02 -6.32 -2.59
N MET A 69 4.75 -6.33 -1.29
CA MET A 69 4.26 -7.52 -0.61
C MET A 69 2.90 -7.97 -1.16
N LEU A 70 1.98 -7.03 -1.29
CA LEU A 70 0.64 -7.34 -1.81
C LEU A 70 0.70 -7.79 -3.27
N ALA A 71 1.51 -7.11 -4.09
CA ALA A 71 1.65 -7.47 -5.50
C ALA A 71 2.25 -8.87 -5.66
N ALA A 72 3.24 -9.21 -4.86
CA ALA A 72 3.86 -10.53 -4.89
C ALA A 72 2.87 -11.63 -4.54
N GLU A 73 2.07 -11.43 -3.49
CA GLU A 73 1.07 -12.41 -3.10
C GLU A 73 -0.04 -12.55 -4.15
N ALA A 74 -0.49 -11.43 -4.70
CA ALA A 74 -1.54 -11.46 -5.71
C ALA A 74 -1.09 -12.10 -7.01
N SER A 75 0.21 -11.99 -7.34
CA SER A 75 0.77 -12.58 -8.55
C SER A 75 1.07 -14.07 -8.43
N ALA A 76 1.29 -14.57 -7.21
CA ALA A 76 1.76 -15.93 -6.97
C ALA A 76 0.92 -17.00 -7.67
N PRO A 77 -0.42 -16.98 -7.54
CA PRO A 77 -1.24 -18.01 -8.19
C PRO A 77 -1.38 -17.86 -9.70
N LEU A 78 -1.00 -16.71 -10.25
CA LEU A 78 -1.17 -16.39 -11.67
C LEU A 78 0.13 -16.48 -12.47
N GLY A 79 1.24 -16.67 -11.77
CA GLY A 79 2.55 -16.71 -12.40
C GLY A 79 3.17 -15.33 -12.55
N SER A 80 4.47 -15.31 -12.85
CA SER A 80 5.28 -14.09 -12.87
C SER A 80 4.97 -13.16 -14.04
N GLU A 81 4.23 -13.62 -15.04
CA GLU A 81 3.94 -12.83 -16.24
C GLU A 81 2.73 -11.94 -16.11
N VAL A 82 1.94 -12.11 -15.06
CA VAL A 82 0.76 -11.29 -14.86
C VAL A 82 1.16 -9.94 -14.31
N LEU A 83 0.74 -8.89 -15.01
CA LEU A 83 1.04 -7.50 -14.64
C LEU A 83 0.00 -7.02 -13.64
N SER A 84 0.48 -6.57 -12.50
CA SER A 84 -0.29 -5.92 -11.44
C SER A 84 -1.73 -6.44 -11.25
N PRO A 85 -1.92 -7.56 -10.54
CA PRO A 85 -3.26 -8.09 -10.28
C PRO A 85 -4.02 -7.30 -9.21
N LEU A 86 -3.41 -6.28 -8.62
CA LEU A 86 -4.06 -5.43 -7.64
C LEU A 86 -4.99 -4.43 -8.33
N PRO A 87 -6.06 -3.97 -7.65
CA PRO A 87 -6.96 -2.99 -8.24
C PRO A 87 -6.21 -1.73 -8.69
N GLN A 88 -6.51 -1.26 -9.90
CA GLN A 88 -5.93 -0.01 -10.40
C GLN A 88 -6.74 1.15 -9.86
N VAL A 89 -6.08 2.04 -9.13
CA VAL A 89 -6.72 3.20 -8.52
C VAL A 89 -7.05 4.22 -9.61
N SER A 90 -8.31 4.63 -9.69
CA SER A 90 -8.75 5.65 -10.63
C SER A 90 -8.44 7.04 -10.09
N SER A 91 -8.49 8.05 -10.98
CA SER A 91 -8.35 9.43 -10.55
C SER A 91 -9.48 9.83 -9.60
N GLU A 92 -10.66 9.28 -9.79
CA GLU A 92 -11.79 9.53 -8.89
C GLU A 92 -11.51 9.03 -7.47
N THR A 93 -11.01 7.80 -7.34
CA THR A 93 -10.64 7.23 -6.03
C THR A 93 -9.54 8.06 -5.39
N ARG A 94 -8.50 8.39 -6.17
CA ARG A 94 -7.42 9.24 -5.70
C ARG A 94 -7.94 10.56 -5.13
N ASP A 95 -8.79 11.23 -5.88
CA ASP A 95 -9.31 12.54 -5.48
C ASP A 95 -10.19 12.45 -4.25
N ARG A 96 -10.98 11.38 -4.13
CA ARG A 96 -11.81 11.14 -2.94
C ARG A 96 -10.95 10.99 -1.69
N ILE A 97 -9.86 10.25 -1.79
CA ILE A 97 -8.97 10.01 -0.65
C ILE A 97 -8.25 11.31 -0.26
N ILE A 98 -7.72 12.03 -1.23
CA ILE A 98 -7.05 13.31 -0.98
C ILE A 98 -8.00 14.31 -0.33
N ALA A 99 -9.24 14.41 -0.84
CA ALA A 99 -10.24 15.30 -0.28
C ALA A 99 -10.58 14.92 1.17
N ARG A 100 -10.70 13.61 1.43
CA ARG A 100 -11.00 13.13 2.78
C ARG A 100 -9.86 13.45 3.75
N ILE A 101 -8.62 13.23 3.34
CA ILE A 101 -7.46 13.57 4.18
C ILE A 101 -7.43 15.07 4.47
N SER A 102 -7.70 15.89 3.47
CA SER A 102 -7.74 17.35 3.65
C SER A 102 -8.84 17.78 4.61
N ARG A 103 -9.98 17.08 4.59
CA ARG A 103 -11.12 17.42 5.42
C ARG A 103 -10.95 17.00 6.87
N ILE A 104 -10.45 15.78 7.13
CA ILE A 104 -10.40 15.23 8.49
C ILE A 104 -8.99 15.18 9.09
N GLY A 105 -7.97 15.42 8.28
CA GLY A 105 -6.57 15.39 8.72
C GLY A 105 -5.95 14.00 8.65
N ASP A 106 -4.62 13.97 8.62
CA ASP A 106 -3.85 12.74 8.47
C ASP A 106 -4.12 11.76 9.61
N GLU A 107 -4.14 12.24 10.83
CA GLU A 107 -4.30 11.39 12.01
C GLU A 107 -5.65 10.69 12.03
N GLN A 108 -6.72 11.45 11.79
CA GLN A 108 -8.07 10.88 11.76
C GLN A 108 -8.24 9.93 10.57
N PHE A 109 -7.70 10.32 9.41
CA PHE A 109 -7.74 9.45 8.24
C PHE A 109 -7.06 8.12 8.51
N CYS A 110 -5.87 8.13 9.10
CA CYS A 110 -5.14 6.89 9.42
C CYS A 110 -5.90 6.02 10.42
N ARG A 111 -6.53 6.65 11.40
CA ARG A 111 -7.33 5.94 12.40
C ARG A 111 -8.50 5.20 11.73
N GLU A 112 -9.20 5.88 10.82
CA GLU A 112 -10.31 5.27 10.09
C GLU A 112 -9.82 4.18 9.14
N ALA A 113 -8.70 4.42 8.45
CA ALA A 113 -8.14 3.44 7.52
C ALA A 113 -7.69 2.17 8.24
N ILE A 114 -7.09 2.31 9.41
CA ILE A 114 -6.68 1.16 10.22
C ILE A 114 -7.92 0.40 10.71
N GLY A 115 -8.98 1.10 11.10
CA GLY A 115 -10.24 0.47 11.47
C GLY A 115 -10.85 -0.33 10.33
N ASN A 116 -10.80 0.21 9.12
CA ASN A 116 -11.27 -0.49 7.93
C ASN A 116 -10.41 -1.72 7.61
N LEU A 117 -9.10 -1.61 7.80
CA LEU A 117 -8.18 -2.72 7.62
C LEU A 117 -8.48 -3.84 8.62
N GLU A 118 -8.71 -3.48 9.87
CA GLU A 118 -9.07 -4.46 10.91
C GLU A 118 -10.37 -5.19 10.55
N ALA A 119 -11.38 -4.45 10.11
CA ALA A 119 -12.68 -5.04 9.76
C ALA A 119 -12.61 -5.92 8.51
N ALA A 120 -11.86 -5.49 7.49
CA ALA A 120 -11.82 -6.18 6.21
C ALA A 120 -10.77 -7.30 6.18
N ASN A 121 -9.65 -7.12 6.88
CA ASN A 121 -8.52 -8.05 6.75
C ASN A 121 -7.67 -8.04 8.04
N PRO A 122 -8.19 -8.62 9.14
CA PRO A 122 -7.48 -8.58 10.43
C PRO A 122 -6.11 -9.26 10.39
N GLU A 123 -5.92 -10.29 9.57
CA GLU A 123 -4.63 -10.95 9.46
C GLU A 123 -3.59 -10.03 8.82
N LEU A 124 -4.01 -9.25 7.83
CA LEU A 124 -3.13 -8.29 7.18
C LEU A 124 -2.75 -7.18 8.16
N LEU A 125 -3.69 -6.74 8.99
CA LEU A 125 -3.39 -5.76 10.04
C LEU A 125 -2.36 -6.29 11.02
N GLN A 126 -2.49 -7.54 11.44
CA GLN A 126 -1.51 -8.16 12.36
C GLN A 126 -0.12 -8.21 11.72
N MET A 127 -0.04 -8.57 10.45
CA MET A 127 1.23 -8.58 9.72
C MET A 127 1.83 -7.19 9.66
N ALA A 128 1.01 -6.19 9.31
CA ALA A 128 1.46 -4.80 9.21
C ALA A 128 1.97 -4.30 10.56
N HIS A 129 1.24 -4.57 11.63
CA HIS A 129 1.60 -4.18 12.98
C HIS A 129 2.93 -4.82 13.40
N GLY A 130 3.06 -6.14 13.21
CA GLY A 130 4.28 -6.86 13.54
C GLY A 130 5.48 -6.37 12.74
N PHE A 131 5.28 -6.09 11.46
CA PHE A 131 6.34 -5.54 10.62
C PHE A 131 6.77 -4.15 11.09
N ALA A 132 5.80 -3.29 11.43
CA ALA A 132 6.06 -1.92 11.87
C ALA A 132 6.79 -1.86 13.21
N LEU A 133 6.50 -2.81 14.12
CA LEU A 133 7.11 -2.85 15.44
C LEU A 133 8.63 -3.03 15.39
N VAL A 134 9.15 -3.69 14.36
CA VAL A 134 10.60 -3.93 14.24
C VAL A 134 11.28 -2.88 13.35
N ARG A 135 10.55 -1.83 12.96
CA ARG A 135 11.09 -0.73 12.16
C ARG A 135 11.31 0.51 13.03
N PRO A 136 12.25 1.41 12.63
CA PRO A 136 12.55 2.60 13.44
C PRO A 136 11.38 3.57 13.58
N ASP A 137 10.47 3.60 12.58
CA ASP A 137 9.38 4.54 12.52
C ASP A 137 8.03 3.84 12.45
N TYR A 138 7.58 3.34 13.59
CA TYR A 138 6.31 2.63 13.68
C TYR A 138 5.14 3.43 13.09
N ALA A 139 5.01 4.70 13.52
CA ALA A 139 3.87 5.51 13.10
C ALA A 139 3.86 5.74 11.59
N ARG A 140 5.01 6.06 11.01
CA ARG A 140 5.12 6.30 9.55
C ARG A 140 4.88 5.03 8.76
N THR A 141 5.38 3.90 9.25
CA THR A 141 5.17 2.59 8.61
C THR A 141 3.68 2.26 8.58
N MET A 142 3.00 2.41 9.71
CA MET A 142 1.56 2.14 9.77
C MET A 142 0.76 3.11 8.89
N GLN A 143 1.16 4.37 8.80
CA GLN A 143 0.50 5.34 7.94
C GLN A 143 0.61 4.95 6.46
N GLY A 144 1.79 4.53 6.03
CA GLY A 144 1.99 4.08 4.65
C GLY A 144 1.13 2.88 4.32
N PHE A 145 1.08 1.92 5.22
CA PHE A 145 0.27 0.72 5.05
C PHE A 145 -1.22 1.06 5.01
N ALA A 146 -1.67 1.94 5.92
CA ALA A 146 -3.07 2.33 5.98
C ALA A 146 -3.53 3.03 4.70
N LEU A 147 -2.72 3.94 4.19
CA LEU A 147 -3.05 4.66 2.95
C LEU A 147 -3.21 3.69 1.78
N LEU A 148 -2.25 2.79 1.62
CA LEU A 148 -2.29 1.83 0.52
C LEU A 148 -3.52 0.94 0.62
N HIS A 149 -3.77 0.38 1.79
CA HIS A 149 -4.91 -0.51 1.99
C HIS A 149 -6.22 0.23 1.70
N GLU A 150 -6.36 1.44 2.22
CA GLU A 150 -7.60 2.21 2.04
C GLU A 150 -7.85 2.50 0.56
N ALA A 151 -6.82 2.89 -0.18
CA ALA A 151 -6.96 3.17 -1.60
C ALA A 151 -7.40 1.92 -2.38
N LEU A 152 -6.75 0.79 -2.12
CA LEU A 152 -7.09 -0.46 -2.80
C LEU A 152 -8.47 -0.97 -2.41
N LEU A 153 -8.85 -0.82 -1.14
CA LEU A 153 -10.17 -1.24 -0.66
C LEU A 153 -11.29 -0.43 -1.32
N ILE A 154 -11.15 0.89 -1.34
CA ILE A 154 -12.15 1.77 -1.96
C ILE A 154 -12.27 1.47 -3.45
N GLN A 155 -11.14 1.30 -4.14
CA GLN A 155 -11.17 0.99 -5.56
C GLN A 155 -11.83 -0.36 -5.82
N SER A 156 -11.50 -1.36 -5.02
CA SER A 156 -12.09 -2.69 -5.14
C SER A 156 -13.61 -2.65 -4.97
N GLN A 157 -14.10 -1.88 -3.99
CA GLN A 157 -15.53 -1.71 -3.77
C GLN A 157 -16.19 -1.00 -4.95
N SER A 158 -15.55 0.04 -5.48
CA SER A 158 -16.04 0.77 -6.64
C SER A 158 -16.15 -0.12 -7.88
N ASP A 159 -15.13 -0.95 -8.11
CA ASP A 159 -15.11 -1.87 -9.25
C ASP A 159 -16.26 -2.89 -9.18
N ARG A 160 -16.57 -3.37 -7.98
CA ARG A 160 -17.68 -4.33 -7.81
C ARG A 160 -19.05 -3.71 -8.07
N LEU A 161 -19.17 -2.40 -7.89
CA LEU A 161 -20.44 -1.70 -8.10
C LEU A 161 -20.68 -1.28 -9.55
N LYS A 162 -19.65 -1.36 -10.40
CA LYS A 162 -19.79 -0.99 -11.80
C LYS A 162 -20.51 -2.09 -12.58
N PRO A 163 -21.47 -1.75 -13.44
CA PRO A 163 -22.08 -2.74 -14.32
C PRO A 163 -21.07 -3.21 -15.37
N HIS A 164 -21.18 -4.46 -15.69
CA HIS A 164 -20.32 -5.07 -16.70
C HIS A 164 -21.00 -5.07 -18.06
#